data_c50118dc0fdc18768aa099a0a7646c91
#
_entry.id   c50118dc0fdc18768aa099a0a7646c91
#
_cell.length_a   1.000
_cell.length_b   1.000
_cell.length_c   1.000
_cell.angle_alpha   90.00
_cell.angle_beta   90.00
_cell.angle_gamma   90.00
#
_symmetry.space_group_name_H-M   'P 1'
#
loop_
_entity.id
_entity.type
_entity.pdbx_description
1 polymer ?
#
loop_
_entity_poly.entity_id
_entity_poly.type
_entity_poly.pdbx_seq_one_letter_code
_entity_poly.pdbx_strand_id
1 'polypeptide(L)'
;KPFTAKLPDLVAEAEAAGVVVTKPSKMVCELNPIGGGGIGQVEITGIPTSWLIEKAGGYTEGTNSVRVIRADGSSRSGFDVAALDNGYLVYKIGGEYLDARRGFPVMHWQETYDAQIFSKQISGYNVSSDVMDERVCGQVNQEGAHVNRPNVTICDVPEGLIIENGKPFTFSGYADAFDRKMKTIEFSMDNGETWTSFDVGEVDPAKWIWWNFTFTPEKEGAYVLSVRGTTEDGDVSYRAHEVLVNAKDEMPSEDEIIKVNQATNATDQDEK
;
A
#
# COMPACT_ATOMS: atom_id res chain seq x y z
N LYS A 1 -29.40 16.29 -6.69
CA LYS A 1 -29.48 17.58 -5.97
C LYS A 1 -28.55 17.58 -4.76
N PRO A 2 -27.87 18.69 -4.44
CA PRO A 2 -27.06 18.77 -3.22
C PRO A 2 -27.92 18.46 -1.99
N PHE A 3 -27.33 17.75 -1.03
CA PHE A 3 -27.94 17.56 0.29
C PHE A 3 -26.89 17.76 1.39
N THR A 4 -27.36 18.00 2.60
CA THR A 4 -26.54 18.07 3.79
C THR A 4 -27.16 17.17 4.85
N ALA A 5 -26.36 16.39 5.54
CA ALA A 5 -26.81 15.51 6.61
C ALA A 5 -25.84 15.61 7.80
N LYS A 6 -26.35 15.40 9.01
CA LYS A 6 -25.48 15.14 10.16
C LYS A 6 -24.94 13.71 10.07
N LEU A 7 -23.70 13.49 10.45
CA LEU A 7 -23.08 12.18 10.37
C LEU A 7 -23.89 11.06 11.07
N PRO A 8 -24.37 11.24 12.32
CA PRO A 8 -25.15 10.20 12.98
C PRO A 8 -26.42 9.80 12.20
N ASP A 9 -27.11 10.79 11.64
CA ASP A 9 -28.34 10.54 10.86
C ASP A 9 -28.02 9.82 9.55
N LEU A 10 -26.92 10.23 8.89
CA LEU A 10 -26.46 9.60 7.65
C LEU A 10 -26.02 8.15 7.86
N VAL A 11 -25.33 7.87 8.98
CA VAL A 11 -24.92 6.51 9.34
C VAL A 11 -26.15 5.64 9.62
N ALA A 12 -27.10 6.14 10.43
CA ALA A 12 -28.33 5.40 10.73
C ALA A 12 -29.14 5.08 9.45
N GLU A 13 -29.21 6.02 8.51
CA GLU A 13 -29.90 5.82 7.22
C GLU A 13 -29.17 4.77 6.35
N ALA A 14 -27.83 4.83 6.29
CA ALA A 14 -27.02 3.87 5.55
C ALA A 14 -27.09 2.46 6.15
N GLU A 15 -27.11 2.36 7.50
CA GLU A 15 -27.32 1.10 8.20
C GLU A 15 -28.72 0.52 7.91
N ALA A 16 -29.75 1.34 7.96
CA ALA A 16 -31.11 0.93 7.62
C ALA A 16 -31.25 0.49 6.15
N ALA A 17 -30.48 1.08 5.26
CA ALA A 17 -30.40 0.70 3.85
C ALA A 17 -29.52 -0.54 3.60
N GLY A 18 -28.78 -1.04 4.64
CA GLY A 18 -27.91 -2.20 4.51
C GLY A 18 -26.67 -1.97 3.66
N VAL A 19 -26.22 -0.71 3.48
CA VAL A 19 -25.10 -0.35 2.59
C VAL A 19 -23.79 -0.10 3.32
N VAL A 20 -23.79 -0.01 4.64
CA VAL A 20 -22.57 0.13 5.43
C VAL A 20 -21.71 -1.11 5.25
N VAL A 21 -20.44 -0.91 4.95
CA VAL A 21 -19.46 -1.99 4.81
C VAL A 21 -18.47 -2.00 5.96
N THR A 22 -18.08 -3.19 6.41
CA THR A 22 -16.92 -3.41 7.28
C THR A 22 -16.04 -4.45 6.61
N LYS A 23 -14.82 -4.06 6.25
CA LYS A 23 -13.90 -4.92 5.50
C LYS A 23 -12.44 -4.53 5.66
N PRO A 24 -11.49 -5.45 5.41
CA PRO A 24 -10.09 -5.08 5.25
C PRO A 24 -9.92 -4.16 4.05
N SER A 25 -9.03 -3.20 4.15
CA SER A 25 -8.63 -2.32 3.06
C SER A 25 -7.22 -1.79 3.26
N LYS A 26 -6.58 -1.38 2.18
CA LYS A 26 -5.21 -0.93 2.16
C LYS A 26 -5.12 0.57 1.84
N MET A 27 -4.07 1.19 2.33
CA MET A 27 -3.63 2.52 1.93
C MET A 27 -2.18 2.43 1.52
N VAL A 28 -1.86 2.80 0.31
CA VAL A 28 -0.49 2.77 -0.23
C VAL A 28 -0.07 4.19 -0.57
N CYS A 29 1.09 4.61 -0.08
CA CYS A 29 1.66 5.92 -0.40
C CYS A 29 2.03 5.97 -1.89
N GLU A 30 1.72 7.09 -2.56
CA GLU A 30 2.15 7.37 -3.94
C GLU A 30 3.66 7.17 -4.14
N LEU A 31 4.44 7.58 -3.15
CA LEU A 31 5.90 7.48 -3.19
C LEU A 31 6.43 6.16 -2.61
N ASN A 32 5.59 5.15 -2.38
CA ASN A 32 6.05 3.87 -1.88
C ASN A 32 6.93 3.17 -2.94
N PRO A 33 8.25 3.08 -2.74
CA PRO A 33 9.11 2.41 -3.71
C PRO A 33 8.93 0.89 -3.64
N ILE A 34 9.46 0.18 -4.62
CA ILE A 34 9.63 -1.28 -4.51
C ILE A 34 10.46 -1.59 -3.26
N GLY A 35 9.98 -2.52 -2.45
CA GLY A 35 10.59 -2.84 -1.16
C GLY A 35 10.28 -1.83 -0.04
N GLY A 36 9.49 -0.80 -0.32
CA GLY A 36 9.15 0.23 0.66
C GLY A 36 8.06 -0.20 1.65
N GLY A 37 8.06 0.44 2.83
CA GLY A 37 7.07 0.23 3.90
C GLY A 37 5.92 1.25 3.89
N GLY A 38 5.75 2.04 2.82
CA GLY A 38 4.70 3.06 2.72
C GLY A 38 3.30 2.49 2.43
N ILE A 39 2.95 1.39 3.08
CA ILE A 39 1.65 0.70 2.96
C ILE A 39 1.08 0.41 4.34
N GLY A 40 -0.24 0.48 4.46
CA GLY A 40 -0.97 0.07 5.65
C GLY A 40 -2.21 -0.73 5.29
N GLN A 41 -2.55 -1.72 6.12
CA GLN A 41 -3.78 -2.51 6.00
C GLN A 41 -4.54 -2.43 7.31
N VAL A 42 -5.82 -2.11 7.22
CA VAL A 42 -6.72 -1.99 8.38
C VAL A 42 -8.11 -2.50 8.02
N GLU A 43 -8.93 -2.79 9.02
CA GLU A 43 -10.37 -2.96 8.83
C GLU A 43 -11.03 -1.58 8.88
N ILE A 44 -11.74 -1.23 7.83
CA ILE A 44 -12.54 0.00 7.75
C ILE A 44 -14.02 -0.30 7.95
N THR A 45 -14.75 0.66 8.55
CA THR A 45 -16.22 0.71 8.48
C THR A 45 -16.62 2.04 7.88
N GLY A 46 -17.40 1.99 6.80
CA GLY A 46 -17.75 3.18 6.04
C GLY A 46 -18.99 3.03 5.17
N ILE A 47 -19.40 4.15 4.63
CA ILE A 47 -20.52 4.27 3.69
C ILE A 47 -19.93 4.40 2.29
N PRO A 48 -20.32 3.55 1.30
CA PRO A 48 -19.87 3.71 -0.09
C PRO A 48 -20.19 5.09 -0.63
N THR A 49 -19.23 5.73 -1.27
CA THR A 49 -19.45 7.05 -1.91
C THR A 49 -20.43 6.97 -3.06
N SER A 50 -20.50 5.84 -3.76
CA SER A 50 -21.51 5.57 -4.80
C SER A 50 -22.94 5.71 -4.25
N TRP A 51 -23.23 5.19 -3.05
CA TRP A 51 -24.53 5.36 -2.41
C TRP A 51 -24.83 6.83 -2.07
N LEU A 52 -23.84 7.61 -1.66
CA LEU A 52 -24.01 9.05 -1.42
C LEU A 52 -24.35 9.80 -2.70
N ILE A 53 -23.75 9.42 -3.83
CA ILE A 53 -24.04 9.97 -5.15
C ILE A 53 -25.46 9.60 -5.60
N GLU A 54 -25.83 8.34 -5.45
CA GLU A 54 -27.19 7.87 -5.76
C GLU A 54 -28.24 8.63 -4.93
N LYS A 55 -28.00 8.79 -3.62
CA LYS A 55 -28.84 9.58 -2.71
C LYS A 55 -28.96 11.04 -3.15
N ALA A 56 -27.92 11.62 -3.75
CA ALA A 56 -27.95 12.97 -4.33
C ALA A 56 -28.73 13.04 -5.67
N GLY A 57 -29.10 11.90 -6.24
CA GLY A 57 -29.82 11.78 -7.51
C GLY A 57 -28.89 11.53 -8.72
N GLY A 58 -27.69 11.01 -8.48
CA GLY A 58 -26.72 10.69 -9.51
C GLY A 58 -25.94 11.90 -10.03
N TYR A 59 -25.15 11.66 -11.06
CA TYR A 59 -24.40 12.69 -11.77
C TYR A 59 -25.27 13.42 -12.79
N THR A 60 -24.98 14.70 -12.99
CA THR A 60 -25.52 15.45 -14.12
C THR A 60 -24.64 15.25 -15.36
N GLU A 61 -25.21 15.48 -16.54
CA GLU A 61 -24.48 15.41 -17.80
C GLU A 61 -23.23 16.33 -17.76
N GLY A 62 -22.10 15.82 -18.24
CA GLY A 62 -20.83 16.53 -18.25
C GLY A 62 -20.06 16.54 -16.92
N THR A 63 -20.58 15.92 -15.85
CA THR A 63 -19.83 15.75 -14.61
C THR A 63 -18.64 14.81 -14.85
N ASN A 64 -17.42 15.27 -14.54
CA ASN A 64 -16.19 14.52 -14.77
C ASN A 64 -15.23 14.56 -13.59
N SER A 65 -15.40 15.48 -12.64
CA SER A 65 -14.48 15.65 -11.53
C SER A 65 -15.15 15.72 -10.17
N VAL A 66 -14.41 15.36 -9.14
CA VAL A 66 -14.79 15.52 -7.74
C VAL A 66 -13.69 16.17 -6.94
N ARG A 67 -14.07 17.07 -6.03
CA ARG A 67 -13.20 17.62 -4.98
C ARG A 67 -13.72 17.18 -3.63
N VAL A 68 -12.83 16.62 -2.82
CA VAL A 68 -13.15 16.32 -1.42
C VAL A 68 -12.90 17.59 -0.60
N ILE A 69 -13.94 18.09 0.04
CA ILE A 69 -13.89 19.31 0.86
C ILE A 69 -13.64 18.92 2.31
N ARG A 70 -12.65 19.55 2.92
CA ARG A 70 -12.33 19.36 4.34
C ARG A 70 -13.14 20.28 5.22
N ALA A 71 -13.13 20.00 6.52
CA ALA A 71 -13.87 20.78 7.53
C ALA A 71 -13.40 22.25 7.61
N ASP A 72 -12.17 22.55 7.25
CA ASP A 72 -11.61 23.91 7.16
C ASP A 72 -11.94 24.63 5.84
N GLY A 73 -12.73 24.00 4.96
CA GLY A 73 -13.09 24.51 3.64
C GLY A 73 -12.03 24.29 2.57
N SER A 74 -10.86 23.77 2.91
CA SER A 74 -9.83 23.44 1.91
C SER A 74 -10.20 22.23 1.10
N SER A 75 -9.66 22.14 -0.12
CA SER A 75 -9.73 20.96 -0.98
C SER A 75 -8.41 20.75 -1.69
N ARG A 76 -8.13 19.51 -2.09
CA ARG A 76 -7.10 19.22 -3.08
C ARG A 76 -7.62 19.44 -4.50
N SER A 77 -6.74 19.27 -5.49
CA SER A 77 -7.13 19.24 -6.91
C SER A 77 -8.25 18.22 -7.12
N GLY A 78 -9.10 18.51 -8.09
CA GLY A 78 -10.15 17.58 -8.50
C GLY A 78 -9.55 16.32 -9.15
N PHE A 79 -10.16 15.20 -8.91
CA PHE A 79 -9.83 13.91 -9.53
C PHE A 79 -11.06 13.35 -10.25
N ASP A 80 -10.86 12.30 -11.04
CA ASP A 80 -11.92 11.67 -11.81
C ASP A 80 -13.08 11.23 -10.90
N VAL A 81 -14.28 11.65 -11.25
CA VAL A 81 -15.50 11.32 -10.51
C VAL A 81 -15.74 9.80 -10.44
N ALA A 82 -15.27 9.03 -11.42
CA ALA A 82 -15.36 7.57 -11.41
C ALA A 82 -14.63 6.93 -10.21
N ALA A 83 -13.67 7.61 -9.62
CA ALA A 83 -13.02 7.14 -8.39
C ALA A 83 -14.02 6.97 -7.23
N LEU A 84 -15.11 7.74 -7.18
CA LEU A 84 -16.12 7.62 -6.14
C LEU A 84 -16.86 6.27 -6.16
N ASP A 85 -16.82 5.53 -7.25
CA ASP A 85 -17.46 4.20 -7.33
C ASP A 85 -16.76 3.18 -6.39
N ASN A 86 -15.47 3.40 -6.09
CA ASN A 86 -14.66 2.58 -5.20
C ASN A 86 -14.19 3.35 -3.95
N GLY A 87 -14.88 4.43 -3.60
CA GLY A 87 -14.59 5.24 -2.43
C GLY A 87 -15.54 4.96 -1.27
N TYR A 88 -15.08 5.33 -0.06
CA TYR A 88 -15.86 5.19 1.18
C TYR A 88 -15.75 6.43 2.04
N LEU A 89 -16.86 6.81 2.65
CA LEU A 89 -16.91 7.73 3.78
C LEU A 89 -16.68 6.89 5.06
N VAL A 90 -15.40 6.77 5.46
CA VAL A 90 -15.00 5.95 6.60
C VAL A 90 -15.18 6.71 7.90
N TYR A 91 -15.81 6.09 8.90
CA TYR A 91 -16.03 6.62 10.23
C TYR A 91 -15.50 5.75 11.36
N LYS A 92 -15.07 4.47 11.08
CA LYS A 92 -14.37 3.61 12.01
C LYS A 92 -13.18 2.92 11.35
N ILE A 93 -12.15 2.65 12.14
CA ILE A 93 -11.00 1.81 11.80
C ILE A 93 -10.78 0.83 12.95
N GLY A 94 -10.71 -0.48 12.65
CA GLY A 94 -10.57 -1.53 13.65
C GLY A 94 -11.73 -1.58 14.65
N GLY A 95 -12.95 -1.27 14.19
CA GLY A 95 -14.16 -1.22 15.02
C GLY A 95 -14.35 0.07 15.83
N GLU A 96 -13.31 0.90 15.96
CA GLU A 96 -13.34 2.13 16.76
C GLU A 96 -13.60 3.36 15.89
N TYR A 97 -14.38 4.33 16.41
CA TYR A 97 -14.56 5.62 15.74
C TYR A 97 -13.23 6.33 15.54
N LEU A 98 -13.13 7.08 14.46
CA LEU A 98 -11.92 7.83 14.16
C LEU A 98 -11.60 8.84 15.26
N ASP A 99 -10.34 8.89 15.69
CA ASP A 99 -9.80 9.97 16.52
C ASP A 99 -9.35 11.16 15.67
N ALA A 100 -8.94 12.25 16.31
CA ALA A 100 -8.49 13.46 15.62
C ALA A 100 -7.28 13.22 14.69
N ARG A 101 -6.37 12.29 15.04
CA ARG A 101 -5.17 11.95 14.22
C ARG A 101 -5.57 11.16 12.98
N ARG A 102 -6.58 10.29 13.11
CA ARG A 102 -7.10 9.46 12.04
C ARG A 102 -8.11 10.15 11.14
N GLY A 103 -8.55 11.36 11.50
CA GLY A 103 -9.41 12.17 10.66
C GLY A 103 -10.85 12.27 11.12
N PHE A 104 -11.11 12.20 12.44
CA PHE A 104 -12.44 12.47 13.03
C PHE A 104 -13.09 13.71 12.42
N PRO A 105 -14.42 13.70 12.13
CA PRO A 105 -15.34 12.58 12.36
C PRO A 105 -15.34 11.54 11.25
N VAL A 106 -14.91 11.87 10.04
CA VAL A 106 -14.90 11.02 8.86
C VAL A 106 -13.74 11.34 7.94
N MET A 107 -13.33 10.34 7.18
CA MET A 107 -12.36 10.51 6.12
C MET A 107 -12.86 9.90 4.81
N HIS A 108 -12.40 10.44 3.70
CA HIS A 108 -12.50 9.79 2.41
C HIS A 108 -11.42 8.73 2.30
N TRP A 109 -11.82 7.50 2.10
CA TRP A 109 -10.97 6.34 1.85
C TRP A 109 -11.20 5.88 0.42
N GLN A 110 -10.13 5.55 -0.28
CA GLN A 110 -10.20 5.17 -1.68
C GLN A 110 -9.55 3.81 -1.89
N GLU A 111 -10.23 2.93 -2.57
CA GLU A 111 -9.62 1.72 -3.14
C GLU A 111 -9.16 2.00 -4.57
N THR A 112 -8.27 1.20 -5.11
CA THR A 112 -7.75 1.30 -6.48
C THR A 112 -6.88 2.51 -6.81
N TYR A 113 -6.73 3.45 -5.87
CA TYR A 113 -5.87 4.63 -5.99
C TYR A 113 -4.91 4.73 -4.80
N ASP A 114 -3.82 5.46 -4.99
CA ASP A 114 -2.87 5.74 -3.92
C ASP A 114 -3.40 6.74 -2.89
N ALA A 115 -2.59 6.98 -1.86
CA ALA A 115 -2.98 7.84 -0.75
C ALA A 115 -3.15 9.33 -1.12
N GLN A 116 -2.91 9.76 -2.34
CA GLN A 116 -3.10 11.15 -2.75
C GLN A 116 -4.55 11.60 -2.61
N ILE A 117 -5.50 10.75 -2.96
CA ILE A 117 -6.93 11.10 -2.91
C ILE A 117 -7.59 10.82 -1.57
N PHE A 118 -6.92 10.15 -0.64
CA PHE A 118 -7.40 10.04 0.74
C PHE A 118 -7.43 11.41 1.41
N SER A 119 -8.50 11.71 2.12
CA SER A 119 -8.66 13.00 2.80
C SER A 119 -9.28 12.81 4.18
N LYS A 120 -8.64 13.39 5.19
CA LYS A 120 -9.09 13.38 6.59
C LYS A 120 -10.01 14.56 6.87
N GLN A 121 -10.89 14.42 7.89
CA GLN A 121 -11.74 15.50 8.39
C GLN A 121 -12.58 16.14 7.29
N ILE A 122 -13.23 15.32 6.47
CA ILE A 122 -14.00 15.82 5.35
C ILE A 122 -15.37 16.36 5.80
N SER A 123 -15.85 17.37 5.09
CA SER A 123 -17.19 17.95 5.23
C SER A 123 -18.09 17.70 4.03
N GLY A 124 -17.55 17.24 2.91
CA GLY A 124 -18.36 16.94 1.73
C GLY A 124 -17.59 16.66 0.46
N TYR A 125 -18.35 16.44 -0.58
CA TYR A 125 -17.89 16.24 -1.94
C TYR A 125 -18.51 17.30 -2.85
N ASN A 126 -17.68 17.93 -3.66
CA ASN A 126 -18.14 18.82 -4.72
C ASN A 126 -17.84 18.16 -6.06
N VAL A 127 -18.89 17.72 -6.75
CA VAL A 127 -18.80 17.13 -8.09
C VAL A 127 -19.08 18.20 -9.13
N SER A 128 -18.28 18.27 -10.18
CA SER A 128 -18.30 19.34 -11.16
C SER A 128 -17.83 18.85 -12.54
N SER A 129 -17.85 19.77 -13.51
CA SER A 129 -17.21 19.60 -14.82
C SER A 129 -15.89 20.35 -14.94
N ASP A 130 -15.23 20.61 -13.82
CA ASP A 130 -13.95 21.31 -13.77
C ASP A 130 -12.79 20.45 -14.32
N VAL A 131 -11.69 21.11 -14.61
CA VAL A 131 -10.45 20.44 -15.02
C VAL A 131 -9.94 19.59 -13.86
N MET A 132 -9.63 18.33 -14.15
CA MET A 132 -9.01 17.39 -13.24
C MET A 132 -7.49 17.56 -13.25
N ASP A 133 -6.86 17.25 -12.12
CA ASP A 133 -5.41 17.03 -12.08
C ASP A 133 -5.16 15.56 -12.47
N GLU A 134 -4.69 15.33 -13.68
CA GLU A 134 -4.42 13.98 -14.20
C GLU A 134 -3.45 13.18 -13.33
N ARG A 135 -2.55 13.86 -12.60
CA ARG A 135 -1.63 13.21 -11.66
C ARG A 135 -2.33 12.59 -10.46
N VAL A 136 -3.50 13.10 -10.09
CA VAL A 136 -4.32 12.59 -9.01
C VAL A 136 -5.22 11.44 -9.47
N CYS A 137 -5.32 11.20 -10.76
CA CYS A 137 -6.13 10.12 -11.33
C CYS A 137 -5.42 8.75 -11.30
N GLY A 138 -4.36 8.60 -10.50
CA GLY A 138 -3.81 7.31 -10.12
C GLY A 138 -3.04 6.55 -11.19
N GLN A 139 -2.82 7.12 -12.36
CA GLN A 139 -2.19 6.41 -13.48
C GLN A 139 -1.10 7.20 -14.20
N VAL A 140 -0.56 8.20 -13.54
CA VAL A 140 0.56 8.89 -14.15
C VAL A 140 1.77 7.99 -14.17
N ASN A 141 2.08 7.54 -15.37
CA ASN A 141 3.31 6.86 -15.73
C ASN A 141 4.51 7.78 -15.53
N GLN A 142 4.86 8.08 -14.31
CA GLN A 142 6.23 8.45 -14.01
C GLN A 142 7.01 7.13 -13.96
N GLU A 143 8.08 7.06 -14.67
CA GLU A 143 8.95 5.89 -14.69
C GLU A 143 9.29 5.51 -13.25
N GLY A 144 8.78 4.37 -12.78
CA GLY A 144 8.92 3.90 -11.41
C GLY A 144 7.79 4.19 -10.42
N ALA A 145 6.81 5.04 -10.73
CA ALA A 145 5.68 5.38 -9.85
C ALA A 145 4.36 4.73 -10.31
N HIS A 146 4.35 3.43 -10.51
CA HIS A 146 3.11 2.72 -10.79
C HIS A 146 2.53 2.18 -9.49
N VAL A 147 1.55 2.87 -9.00
CA VAL A 147 0.82 2.50 -7.78
C VAL A 147 0.19 1.12 -7.87
N ASN A 148 -0.27 0.70 -9.04
CA ASN A 148 -0.96 -0.56 -9.23
C ASN A 148 -0.05 -1.70 -9.73
N ARG A 149 1.27 -1.53 -9.69
CA ARG A 149 2.21 -2.60 -10.05
C ARG A 149 2.47 -3.51 -8.85
N PRO A 150 2.70 -4.81 -9.12
CA PRO A 150 3.05 -5.73 -8.06
C PRO A 150 4.33 -5.29 -7.35
N ASN A 151 4.27 -5.23 -6.04
CA ASN A 151 5.36 -4.89 -5.14
C ASN A 151 5.61 -6.05 -4.19
N VAL A 152 6.84 -6.51 -4.10
CA VAL A 152 7.26 -7.54 -3.14
C VAL A 152 8.38 -6.97 -2.30
N THR A 153 8.22 -7.05 -0.99
CA THR A 153 9.12 -6.44 -0.01
C THR A 153 9.74 -7.52 0.86
N ILE A 154 11.05 -7.44 1.08
CA ILE A 154 11.78 -8.18 2.11
C ILE A 154 11.70 -7.36 3.39
N CYS A 155 11.25 -7.94 4.50
CA CYS A 155 11.12 -7.27 5.79
C CYS A 155 12.25 -7.64 6.74
N ASP A 156 12.61 -6.69 7.61
CA ASP A 156 13.48 -6.88 8.77
C ASP A 156 14.88 -7.48 8.46
N VAL A 157 15.37 -7.23 7.25
CA VAL A 157 16.70 -7.68 6.82
C VAL A 157 17.60 -6.46 6.65
N PRO A 158 18.63 -6.29 7.51
CA PRO A 158 19.60 -5.23 7.34
C PRO A 158 20.49 -5.52 6.12
N GLU A 159 20.96 -4.44 5.48
CA GLU A 159 21.94 -4.55 4.41
C GLU A 159 23.20 -5.27 4.89
N GLY A 160 23.67 -6.26 4.12
CA GLY A 160 24.83 -7.06 4.48
C GLY A 160 24.61 -8.06 5.61
N LEU A 161 23.34 -8.47 5.84
CA LEU A 161 23.01 -9.52 6.82
C LEU A 161 24.00 -10.68 6.75
N ILE A 162 24.52 -11.10 7.91
CA ILE A 162 25.38 -12.29 8.00
C ILE A 162 24.56 -13.48 8.43
N ILE A 163 24.64 -14.57 7.67
CA ILE A 163 24.01 -15.87 7.97
C ILE A 163 25.08 -16.97 8.02
N GLU A 164 24.79 -18.04 8.71
CA GLU A 164 25.73 -19.17 8.86
C GLU A 164 25.67 -20.08 7.63
N ASN A 165 26.85 -20.38 7.04
CA ASN A 165 26.95 -21.29 5.92
C ASN A 165 26.50 -22.71 6.33
N GLY A 166 25.78 -23.39 5.45
CA GLY A 166 25.24 -24.74 5.67
C GLY A 166 24.04 -24.78 6.62
N LYS A 167 23.59 -23.64 7.18
CA LYS A 167 22.38 -23.59 8.01
C LYS A 167 21.23 -22.86 7.32
N PRO A 168 19.98 -23.33 7.50
CA PRO A 168 18.83 -22.68 6.90
C PRO A 168 18.57 -21.32 7.59
N PHE A 169 18.34 -20.29 6.79
CA PHE A 169 17.85 -18.98 7.22
C PHE A 169 16.54 -18.67 6.50
N THR A 170 15.54 -18.17 7.26
CA THR A 170 14.24 -17.85 6.71
C THR A 170 14.07 -16.34 6.60
N PHE A 171 13.91 -15.86 5.39
CA PHE A 171 13.49 -14.51 5.07
C PHE A 171 11.98 -14.41 5.09
N SER A 172 11.47 -13.25 5.42
CA SER A 172 10.03 -12.95 5.40
C SER A 172 9.75 -11.61 4.74
N GLY A 173 8.53 -11.45 4.29
CA GLY A 173 8.13 -10.19 3.70
C GLY A 173 6.66 -10.17 3.33
N TYR A 174 6.26 -9.14 2.60
CA TYR A 174 4.91 -9.04 2.06
C TYR A 174 4.93 -8.82 0.55
N ALA A 175 3.82 -9.16 -0.10
CA ALA A 175 3.54 -8.85 -1.49
C ALA A 175 2.18 -8.15 -1.62
N ASP A 176 2.09 -7.22 -2.55
CA ASP A 176 0.88 -6.47 -2.84
C ASP A 176 0.82 -6.10 -4.32
N ALA A 177 -0.38 -6.14 -4.91
CA ALA A 177 -0.64 -5.68 -6.27
C ALA A 177 -1.86 -4.76 -6.33
N PHE A 178 -2.15 -4.04 -5.24
CA PHE A 178 -3.27 -3.13 -5.09
C PHE A 178 -4.62 -3.83 -5.17
N ASP A 179 -5.34 -3.60 -6.26
CA ASP A 179 -6.66 -4.15 -6.56
C ASP A 179 -6.59 -5.42 -7.41
N ARG A 180 -5.37 -5.84 -7.80
CA ARG A 180 -5.14 -7.03 -8.62
C ARG A 180 -4.67 -8.20 -7.79
N LYS A 181 -4.97 -9.40 -8.24
CA LYS A 181 -4.51 -10.61 -7.60
C LYS A 181 -3.07 -10.91 -8.00
N MET A 182 -2.23 -11.14 -7.00
CA MET A 182 -0.91 -11.71 -7.19
C MET A 182 -1.04 -13.18 -7.59
N LYS A 183 -0.27 -13.61 -8.57
CA LYS A 183 -0.21 -15.00 -9.04
C LYS A 183 1.01 -15.72 -8.50
N THR A 184 2.19 -15.12 -8.64
CA THR A 184 3.45 -15.72 -8.20
C THR A 184 4.30 -14.73 -7.43
N ILE A 185 5.11 -15.27 -6.52
CA ILE A 185 6.27 -14.59 -5.94
C ILE A 185 7.49 -15.38 -6.34
N GLU A 186 8.52 -14.69 -6.82
CA GLU A 186 9.74 -15.29 -7.35
C GLU A 186 10.94 -14.81 -6.53
N PHE A 187 11.83 -15.75 -6.23
CA PHE A 187 13.03 -15.55 -5.43
C PHE A 187 14.27 -15.92 -6.22
N SER A 188 15.33 -15.11 -6.09
CA SER A 188 16.66 -15.39 -6.61
C SER A 188 17.66 -15.18 -5.46
N MET A 189 18.71 -16.00 -5.41
CA MET A 189 19.85 -15.81 -4.48
C MET A 189 21.16 -15.47 -5.22
N ASP A 190 21.10 -15.28 -6.53
CA ASP A 190 22.22 -15.05 -7.42
C ASP A 190 22.08 -13.77 -8.25
N ASN A 191 21.50 -12.73 -7.61
CA ASN A 191 21.29 -11.42 -8.24
C ASN A 191 20.43 -11.48 -9.52
N GLY A 192 19.41 -12.33 -9.52
CA GLY A 192 18.45 -12.44 -10.60
C GLY A 192 18.89 -13.28 -11.81
N GLU A 193 20.00 -14.03 -11.72
CA GLU A 193 20.44 -14.94 -12.77
C GLU A 193 19.48 -16.14 -12.87
N THR A 194 19.09 -16.71 -11.73
CA THR A 194 18.10 -17.79 -11.66
C THR A 194 16.96 -17.45 -10.71
N TRP A 195 15.76 -17.94 -11.02
CA TRP A 195 14.55 -17.63 -10.25
C TRP A 195 13.81 -18.90 -9.88
N THR A 196 13.38 -18.97 -8.62
CA THR A 196 12.42 -19.96 -8.14
C THR A 196 11.07 -19.29 -7.96
N SER A 197 10.05 -19.78 -8.66
CA SER A 197 8.70 -19.22 -8.66
C SER A 197 7.78 -20.05 -7.78
N PHE A 198 6.96 -19.35 -6.95
CA PHE A 198 5.95 -19.96 -6.10
C PHE A 198 4.59 -19.36 -6.43
N ASP A 199 3.62 -20.22 -6.69
CA ASP A 199 2.21 -19.84 -6.82
C ASP A 199 1.67 -19.47 -5.45
N VAL A 200 1.00 -18.30 -5.36
CA VAL A 200 0.44 -17.83 -4.09
C VAL A 200 -0.97 -18.36 -3.82
N GLY A 201 -1.56 -19.10 -4.77
CA GLY A 201 -2.92 -19.63 -4.68
C GLY A 201 -4.00 -18.53 -4.71
N GLU A 202 -5.16 -18.84 -4.14
CA GLU A 202 -6.25 -17.89 -4.06
C GLU A 202 -5.96 -16.80 -3.03
N VAL A 203 -5.99 -15.54 -3.47
CA VAL A 203 -5.70 -14.37 -2.65
C VAL A 203 -6.85 -13.36 -2.69
N ASP A 204 -7.03 -12.64 -1.59
CA ASP A 204 -7.92 -11.50 -1.49
C ASP A 204 -7.13 -10.22 -1.83
N PRO A 205 -7.43 -9.52 -2.94
CA PRO A 205 -6.70 -8.31 -3.32
C PRO A 205 -6.85 -7.16 -2.32
N ALA A 206 -7.82 -7.21 -1.40
CA ALA A 206 -7.95 -6.23 -0.33
C ALA A 206 -6.88 -6.40 0.77
N LYS A 207 -6.10 -7.47 0.72
CA LYS A 207 -5.07 -7.81 1.69
C LYS A 207 -3.72 -7.93 1.02
N TRP A 208 -2.66 -7.59 1.77
CA TRP A 208 -1.31 -8.01 1.39
C TRP A 208 -1.09 -9.50 1.67
N ILE A 209 -0.10 -10.10 1.01
CA ILE A 209 0.27 -11.50 1.15
C ILE A 209 1.56 -11.55 1.96
N TRP A 210 1.56 -12.25 3.09
CA TRP A 210 2.78 -12.56 3.80
C TRP A 210 3.45 -13.77 3.19
N TRP A 211 4.77 -13.71 3.00
CA TRP A 211 5.57 -14.81 2.49
C TRP A 211 6.77 -15.11 3.38
N ASN A 212 7.24 -16.35 3.32
CA ASN A 212 8.48 -16.81 3.90
C ASN A 212 9.27 -17.57 2.83
N PHE A 213 10.58 -17.35 2.81
CA PHE A 213 11.51 -18.03 1.91
C PHE A 213 12.70 -18.51 2.72
N THR A 214 12.98 -19.83 2.71
CA THR A 214 14.10 -20.44 3.43
C THR A 214 15.22 -20.75 2.45
N PHE A 215 16.40 -20.25 2.73
CA PHE A 215 17.62 -20.48 1.97
C PHE A 215 18.68 -21.10 2.87
N THR A 216 19.42 -22.08 2.35
CA THR A 216 20.60 -22.65 2.99
C THR A 216 21.79 -22.40 2.07
N PRO A 217 22.73 -21.51 2.44
CA PRO A 217 23.91 -21.28 1.62
C PRO A 217 24.79 -22.53 1.59
N GLU A 218 25.34 -22.85 0.43
CA GLU A 218 26.23 -24.00 0.24
C GLU A 218 27.71 -23.64 0.33
N LYS A 219 28.03 -22.35 0.29
CA LYS A 219 29.39 -21.80 0.30
C LYS A 219 29.43 -20.51 1.10
N GLU A 220 30.56 -20.25 1.71
CA GLU A 220 30.87 -18.93 2.22
C GLU A 220 30.95 -17.93 1.06
N GLY A 221 30.38 -16.74 1.24
CA GLY A 221 30.38 -15.68 0.23
C GLY A 221 29.18 -14.76 0.29
N ALA A 222 29.16 -13.85 -0.67
CA ALA A 222 28.06 -12.91 -0.85
C ALA A 222 26.97 -13.49 -1.75
N TYR A 223 25.73 -13.32 -1.33
CA TYR A 223 24.51 -13.64 -2.07
C TYR A 223 23.66 -12.38 -2.16
N VAL A 224 22.90 -12.26 -3.23
CA VAL A 224 21.88 -11.20 -3.35
C VAL A 224 20.50 -11.87 -3.40
N LEU A 225 19.75 -11.72 -2.31
CA LEU A 225 18.34 -12.09 -2.34
C LEU A 225 17.58 -11.03 -3.15
N SER A 226 17.04 -11.44 -4.28
CA SER A 226 16.15 -10.63 -5.11
C SER A 226 14.74 -11.23 -5.08
N VAL A 227 13.71 -10.40 -4.87
CA VAL A 227 12.31 -10.85 -4.87
C VAL A 227 11.47 -9.99 -5.81
N ARG A 228 10.58 -10.61 -6.55
CA ARG A 228 9.61 -9.95 -7.43
C ARG A 228 8.30 -10.73 -7.48
N GLY A 229 7.25 -10.11 -7.99
CA GLY A 229 5.94 -10.75 -8.14
C GLY A 229 5.34 -10.56 -9.50
N THR A 230 4.43 -11.45 -9.86
CA THR A 230 3.64 -11.39 -11.10
C THR A 230 2.17 -11.53 -10.75
N THR A 231 1.32 -10.69 -11.32
CA THR A 231 -0.13 -10.73 -11.16
C THR A 231 -0.80 -11.76 -12.08
N GLU A 232 -2.08 -12.07 -11.84
CA GLU A 232 -2.84 -12.99 -12.69
C GLU A 232 -2.95 -12.52 -14.14
N ASP A 233 -2.99 -11.21 -14.38
CA ASP A 233 -3.02 -10.59 -15.70
C ASP A 233 -1.63 -10.44 -16.35
N GLY A 234 -0.58 -10.93 -15.68
CA GLY A 234 0.76 -11.07 -16.23
C GLY A 234 1.67 -9.85 -16.05
N ASP A 235 1.24 -8.85 -15.27
CA ASP A 235 2.11 -7.70 -14.95
C ASP A 235 3.14 -8.10 -13.89
N VAL A 236 4.39 -7.71 -14.10
CA VAL A 236 5.54 -8.08 -13.26
C VAL A 236 6.01 -6.85 -12.48
N SER A 237 6.56 -7.07 -11.29
CA SER A 237 7.22 -6.01 -10.53
C SER A 237 8.18 -5.22 -11.42
N TYR A 238 8.11 -3.89 -11.34
CA TYR A 238 8.95 -2.99 -12.13
C TYR A 238 10.45 -3.28 -11.97
N ARG A 239 10.84 -3.65 -10.76
CA ARG A 239 12.16 -4.17 -10.39
C ARG A 239 12.03 -5.13 -9.23
N ALA A 240 13.02 -5.96 -9.01
CA ALA A 240 13.11 -6.75 -7.79
C ALA A 240 13.45 -5.85 -6.57
N HIS A 241 13.03 -6.25 -5.39
CA HIS A 241 13.60 -5.78 -4.15
C HIS A 241 14.79 -6.65 -3.81
N GLU A 242 15.94 -6.06 -3.51
CA GLU A 242 17.21 -6.75 -3.36
C GLU A 242 17.84 -6.43 -2.01
N VAL A 243 18.47 -7.45 -1.41
CA VAL A 243 19.23 -7.34 -0.16
C VAL A 243 20.49 -8.17 -0.27
N LEU A 244 21.64 -7.56 0.09
CA LEU A 244 22.90 -8.26 0.19
C LEU A 244 22.93 -9.14 1.46
N VAL A 245 23.31 -10.39 1.30
CA VAL A 245 23.44 -11.38 2.37
C VAL A 245 24.83 -12.00 2.30
N ASN A 246 25.52 -12.10 3.43
CA ASN A 246 26.84 -12.70 3.54
C ASN A 246 26.76 -14.02 4.30
N ALA A 247 27.08 -15.13 3.66
CA ALA A 247 27.24 -16.42 4.33
C ALA A 247 28.65 -16.57 4.86
N LYS A 248 28.79 -16.99 6.11
CA LYS A 248 30.05 -17.21 6.81
C LYS A 248 30.10 -18.59 7.44
N ASP A 249 31.27 -19.26 7.34
CA ASP A 249 31.51 -20.55 8.00
C ASP A 249 31.55 -20.38 9.53
N GLU A 250 32.09 -19.25 10.00
CA GLU A 250 32.10 -18.88 11.41
C GLU A 250 31.34 -17.55 11.59
N MET A 251 30.34 -17.57 12.47
CA MET A 251 29.60 -16.36 12.79
C MET A 251 30.46 -15.39 13.62
N PRO A 252 30.46 -14.10 13.26
CA PRO A 252 31.18 -13.09 14.03
C PRO A 252 30.63 -13.03 15.46
N SER A 253 31.51 -12.76 16.42
CA SER A 253 31.15 -12.54 17.81
C SER A 253 30.27 -11.27 17.95
N GLU A 254 29.48 -11.21 19.04
CA GLU A 254 28.68 -10.01 19.33
C GLU A 254 29.51 -8.71 19.35
N ASP A 255 30.75 -8.77 19.88
CA ASP A 255 31.66 -7.63 19.93
C ASP A 255 32.11 -7.18 18.53
N GLU A 256 32.27 -8.09 17.59
CA GLU A 256 32.65 -7.77 16.21
C GLU A 256 31.44 -7.14 15.47
N ILE A 257 30.25 -7.66 15.67
CA ILE A 257 29.00 -7.09 15.10
C ILE A 257 28.80 -5.66 15.61
N ILE A 258 28.99 -5.44 16.92
CA ILE A 258 28.85 -4.10 17.53
C ILE A 258 29.87 -3.13 16.94
N LYS A 259 31.13 -3.55 16.76
CA LYS A 259 32.17 -2.70 16.15
C LYS A 259 31.86 -2.31 14.71
N VAL A 260 31.36 -3.24 13.90
CA VAL A 260 30.97 -2.97 12.52
C VAL A 260 29.82 -1.96 12.48
N ASN A 261 28.77 -2.15 13.28
CA ASN A 261 27.63 -1.24 13.35
C ASN A 261 28.02 0.16 13.84
N GLN A 262 28.98 0.28 14.76
CA GLN A 262 29.49 1.57 15.24
C GLN A 262 30.31 2.28 14.16
N ALA A 263 31.09 1.56 13.38
CA ALA A 263 31.88 2.12 12.29
C ALA A 263 30.98 2.63 11.15
N THR A 264 29.93 1.89 10.80
CA THR A 264 28.96 2.29 9.76
C THR A 264 28.18 3.54 10.17
N ASN A 265 27.76 3.64 11.44
CA ASN A 265 27.06 4.82 11.95
C ASN A 265 27.97 6.06 12.07
N ALA A 266 29.27 5.89 12.20
CA ALA A 266 30.21 7.00 12.25
C ALA A 266 30.45 7.61 10.86
N THR A 267 30.49 6.79 9.80
CA THR A 267 30.63 7.27 8.42
C THR A 267 29.41 8.04 7.93
N ASP A 268 28.20 7.66 8.33
CA ASP A 268 26.95 8.36 7.98
C ASP A 268 26.82 9.74 8.66
N GLN A 269 27.57 10.01 9.72
CA GLN A 269 27.58 11.32 10.40
C GLN A 269 28.59 12.30 9.81
N ASP A 270 29.62 11.81 9.14
CA ASP A 270 30.66 12.65 8.52
C ASP A 270 30.27 13.12 7.09
N GLU A 271 29.19 12.58 6.50
CA GLU A 271 28.67 12.97 5.18
C GLU A 271 27.49 13.95 5.25
N LYS A 272 27.09 14.44 6.43
CA LYS A 272 26.04 15.45 6.64
C LYS A 272 26.61 16.78 7.07
#